data_db58771057876dbbc7da1a48af060687
#
_entry.id   db58771057876dbbc7da1a48af060687
#
_cell.length_a   1.000
_cell.length_b   1.000
_cell.length_c   1.000
_cell.angle_alpha   90.00
_cell.angle_beta   90.00
_cell.angle_gamma   90.00
#
_symmetry.space_group_name_H-M   'P 1'
#
loop_
_entity.id
_entity.type
_entity.pdbx_description
1 polymer ?
#
loop_
_entity_poly.entity_id
_entity_poly.type
_entity_poly.pdbx_seq_one_letter_code
_entity_poly.pdbx_strand_id
1 'polypeptide(L)'
;MGCCGLLLLALIPLFRLTIYAVPYYDDYNFGRFARAAIEQEQSKWAAISGALDCSRTQWYAWQGTYSSIFFMTLMPAVWGEQYYFLGPVFILLLLLAGSMVFTHVILRKVFRMEKWSSLAIQAVITIAEFMFIYSAQSGFYWYNGGIHYVGMHGFGLLFLSVAICLERAEGRTAKGLLFTASVLLAMITAGSNFVTALQGLLCLLTILLVSVVVERRRT
;
A
#
# COMPACT_ATOMS: atom_id res chain seq x y z
N MET A 1 2.27 16.35 -21.99
CA MET A 1 3.62 16.43 -21.38
C MET A 1 3.64 17.27 -20.10
N GLY A 2 2.98 18.42 -20.00
CA GLY A 2 3.00 19.29 -18.82
C GLY A 2 2.58 18.63 -17.51
N CYS A 3 1.51 17.83 -17.49
CA CYS A 3 1.00 17.21 -16.27
C CYS A 3 1.97 16.21 -15.62
N CYS A 4 2.73 15.46 -16.41
CA CYS A 4 3.76 14.56 -15.87
C CYS A 4 4.94 15.35 -15.27
N GLY A 5 5.30 16.48 -15.88
CA GLY A 5 6.32 17.39 -15.34
C GLY A 5 5.87 18.01 -14.00
N LEU A 6 4.62 18.43 -13.91
CA LEU A 6 4.03 18.93 -12.65
C LEU A 6 4.01 17.85 -11.57
N LEU A 7 3.66 16.61 -11.91
CA LEU A 7 3.70 15.49 -10.95
C LEU A 7 5.11 15.30 -10.40
N LEU A 8 6.13 15.26 -11.26
CA LEU A 8 7.53 15.13 -10.82
C LEU A 8 7.94 16.29 -9.91
N LEU A 9 7.60 17.53 -10.27
CA LEU A 9 7.90 18.72 -9.46
C LEU A 9 7.21 18.65 -8.09
N ALA A 10 5.98 18.14 -8.02
CA ALA A 10 5.25 17.96 -6.76
C ALA A 10 5.88 16.88 -5.87
N LEU A 11 6.39 15.79 -6.44
CA LEU A 11 6.93 14.66 -5.68
C LEU A 11 8.38 14.89 -5.20
N ILE A 12 9.21 15.64 -5.93
CA ILE A 12 10.62 15.89 -5.56
C ILE A 12 10.79 16.37 -4.12
N PRO A 13 10.05 17.39 -3.63
CA PRO A 13 10.20 17.86 -2.24
C PRO A 13 9.86 16.77 -1.23
N LEU A 14 8.82 15.96 -1.47
CA LEU A 14 8.40 14.88 -0.58
C LEU A 14 9.50 13.82 -0.44
N PHE A 15 10.09 13.39 -1.55
CA PHE A 15 11.19 12.43 -1.51
C PHE A 15 12.47 13.02 -0.89
N ARG A 16 12.76 14.30 -1.11
CA ARG A 16 13.92 14.95 -0.49
C ARG A 16 13.79 15.07 1.02
N LEU A 17 12.59 15.24 1.55
CA LEU A 17 12.36 15.34 2.99
C LEU A 17 12.55 14.01 3.72
N THR A 18 12.51 12.87 3.04
CA THR A 18 12.67 11.55 3.67
C THR A 18 14.00 11.40 4.40
N ILE A 19 15.07 12.04 3.92
CA ILE A 19 16.41 11.97 4.55
C ILE A 19 16.48 12.63 5.94
N TYR A 20 15.51 13.47 6.28
CA TYR A 20 15.40 14.12 7.59
C TYR A 20 14.43 13.41 8.53
N ALA A 21 13.77 12.35 8.06
CA ALA A 21 12.85 11.57 8.88
C ALA A 21 13.64 10.76 9.92
N VAL A 22 13.11 10.74 11.13
CA VAL A 22 13.68 9.99 12.26
C VAL A 22 12.59 9.18 12.95
N PRO A 23 12.94 8.06 13.62
CA PRO A 23 11.98 7.28 14.37
C PRO A 23 11.25 8.12 15.41
N TYR A 24 9.96 7.93 15.54
CA TYR A 24 9.12 8.72 16.42
C TYR A 24 8.05 7.84 17.08
N TYR A 25 7.75 8.10 18.35
CA TYR A 25 6.64 7.54 19.11
C TYR A 25 6.57 5.99 19.02
N ASP A 26 5.53 5.43 18.38
CA ASP A 26 5.27 3.98 18.30
C ASP A 26 6.29 3.22 17.46
N ASP A 27 7.13 3.89 16.67
CA ASP A 27 8.18 3.26 15.89
C ASP A 27 9.10 2.42 16.79
N TYR A 28 9.45 2.96 17.96
CA TYR A 28 10.27 2.23 18.93
C TYR A 28 9.51 1.07 19.58
N ASN A 29 8.20 1.25 19.86
CA ASN A 29 7.38 0.25 20.51
C ASN A 29 7.21 -1.02 19.65
N PHE A 30 6.97 -0.86 18.37
CA PHE A 30 6.83 -1.98 17.43
C PHE A 30 8.21 -2.51 17.00
N GLY A 31 9.16 -1.64 16.67
CA GLY A 31 10.49 -2.04 16.21
C GLY A 31 11.31 -2.87 17.23
N ARG A 32 11.01 -2.73 18.53
CA ARG A 32 11.72 -3.52 19.59
C ARG A 32 11.57 -5.03 19.41
N PHE A 33 10.45 -5.53 18.88
CA PHE A 33 10.25 -6.97 18.65
C PHE A 33 11.20 -7.51 17.59
N ALA A 34 11.33 -6.82 16.47
CA ALA A 34 12.26 -7.20 15.42
C ALA A 34 13.73 -7.06 15.90
N ARG A 35 14.05 -5.98 16.62
CA ARG A 35 15.40 -5.76 17.15
C ARG A 35 15.79 -6.83 18.18
N ALA A 36 14.91 -7.18 19.11
CA ALA A 36 15.16 -8.24 20.09
C ALA A 36 15.40 -9.60 19.40
N ALA A 37 14.62 -9.95 18.38
CA ALA A 37 14.83 -11.18 17.62
C ALA A 37 16.20 -11.18 16.89
N ILE A 38 16.58 -10.05 16.26
CA ILE A 38 17.91 -9.91 15.63
C ILE A 38 19.04 -10.13 16.65
N GLU A 39 18.91 -9.55 17.84
CA GLU A 39 19.92 -9.67 18.90
C GLU A 39 20.00 -11.08 19.48
N GLN A 40 18.87 -11.76 19.67
CA GLN A 40 18.81 -13.12 20.19
C GLN A 40 19.35 -14.15 19.20
N GLU A 41 18.96 -14.07 17.94
CA GLU A 41 19.33 -15.04 16.92
C GLU A 41 20.63 -14.66 16.18
N GLN A 42 21.20 -13.50 16.45
CA GLN A 42 22.40 -12.95 15.76
C GLN A 42 22.24 -12.94 14.22
N SER A 43 21.00 -12.77 13.75
CA SER A 43 20.62 -12.81 12.34
C SER A 43 19.73 -11.63 11.96
N LYS A 44 20.09 -10.93 10.89
CA LYS A 44 19.23 -9.84 10.35
C LYS A 44 17.87 -10.32 9.87
N TRP A 45 17.76 -11.59 9.49
CA TRP A 45 16.52 -12.21 9.02
C TRP A 45 15.54 -12.52 10.16
N ALA A 46 16.06 -12.61 11.41
CA ALA A 46 15.22 -12.80 12.59
C ALA A 46 14.24 -11.63 12.84
N ALA A 47 14.43 -10.49 12.18
CA ALA A 47 13.43 -9.42 12.17
C ALA A 47 12.04 -9.90 11.71
N ILE A 48 12.01 -10.88 10.80
CA ILE A 48 10.74 -11.45 10.29
C ILE A 48 10.03 -12.25 11.38
N SER A 49 10.78 -13.11 12.15
CA SER A 49 10.20 -13.84 13.28
C SER A 49 9.70 -12.88 14.35
N GLY A 50 10.47 -11.84 14.69
CA GLY A 50 10.04 -10.79 15.61
C GLY A 50 8.77 -10.04 15.15
N ALA A 51 8.63 -9.79 13.83
CA ALA A 51 7.42 -9.15 13.28
C ALA A 51 6.19 -10.06 13.34
N LEU A 52 6.37 -11.37 13.12
CA LEU A 52 5.30 -12.36 13.27
C LEU A 52 4.85 -12.47 14.74
N ASP A 53 5.79 -12.52 15.67
CA ASP A 53 5.49 -12.56 17.11
C ASP A 53 4.79 -11.29 17.58
N CYS A 54 5.23 -10.12 17.10
CA CYS A 54 4.55 -8.87 17.37
C CYS A 54 3.10 -8.90 16.83
N SER A 55 2.90 -9.31 15.58
CA SER A 55 1.57 -9.41 14.98
C SER A 55 0.66 -10.35 15.77
N ARG A 56 1.17 -11.50 16.20
CA ARG A 56 0.44 -12.46 17.04
C ARG A 56 0.09 -11.87 18.40
N THR A 57 1.04 -11.21 19.05
CA THR A 57 0.83 -10.57 20.36
C THR A 57 -0.24 -9.50 20.29
N GLN A 58 -0.15 -8.61 19.30
CA GLN A 58 -1.10 -7.50 19.13
C GLN A 58 -2.48 -7.96 18.67
N TRP A 59 -2.59 -9.10 17.99
CA TRP A 59 -3.88 -9.70 17.65
C TRP A 59 -4.75 -9.94 18.88
N TYR A 60 -4.14 -10.43 19.97
CA TYR A 60 -4.87 -10.70 21.20
C TYR A 60 -4.93 -9.51 22.16
N ALA A 61 -3.93 -8.64 22.14
CA ALA A 61 -3.78 -7.58 23.13
C ALA A 61 -4.37 -6.24 22.69
N TRP A 62 -4.50 -5.98 21.38
CA TRP A 62 -4.93 -4.68 20.88
C TRP A 62 -5.96 -4.79 19.75
N GLN A 63 -5.55 -5.15 18.54
CA GLN A 63 -6.44 -5.22 17.37
C GLN A 63 -5.94 -6.23 16.35
N GLY A 64 -6.86 -6.81 15.58
CA GLY A 64 -6.58 -7.87 14.60
C GLY A 64 -5.95 -7.38 13.27
N THR A 65 -5.24 -6.28 13.26
CA THR A 65 -4.62 -5.68 12.05
C THR A 65 -3.23 -6.27 11.78
N TYR A 66 -3.16 -7.57 11.56
CA TYR A 66 -1.92 -8.33 11.53
C TYR A 66 -0.92 -7.89 10.45
N SER A 67 -1.38 -7.54 9.25
CA SER A 67 -0.46 -7.16 8.17
C SER A 67 0.16 -5.79 8.40
N SER A 68 -0.62 -4.81 8.83
CA SER A 68 -0.06 -3.49 9.13
C SER A 68 0.92 -3.54 10.30
N ILE A 69 0.62 -4.32 11.36
CA ILE A 69 1.53 -4.51 12.51
C ILE A 69 2.83 -5.22 12.07
N PHE A 70 2.73 -6.21 11.20
CA PHE A 70 3.90 -6.86 10.61
C PHE A 70 4.82 -5.84 9.93
N PHE A 71 4.29 -4.99 9.07
CA PHE A 71 5.08 -3.95 8.41
C PHE A 71 5.57 -2.87 9.38
N MET A 72 4.75 -2.44 10.35
CA MET A 72 5.16 -1.49 11.40
C MET A 72 6.39 -2.00 12.17
N THR A 73 6.41 -3.29 12.49
CA THR A 73 7.51 -3.93 13.21
C THR A 73 8.79 -4.00 12.38
N LEU A 74 8.67 -4.13 11.05
CA LEU A 74 9.80 -4.17 10.11
C LEU A 74 10.25 -2.77 9.64
N MET A 75 10.08 -1.74 10.47
CA MET A 75 10.61 -0.43 10.10
C MET A 75 12.12 -0.51 9.80
N PRO A 76 12.63 0.18 8.78
CA PRO A 76 14.03 0.04 8.37
C PRO A 76 15.07 0.33 9.46
N ALA A 77 14.75 1.18 10.45
CA ALA A 77 15.66 1.47 11.54
C ALA A 77 15.96 0.28 12.48
N VAL A 78 15.24 -0.84 12.39
CA VAL A 78 15.59 -2.06 13.15
C VAL A 78 16.93 -2.67 12.73
N TRP A 79 17.36 -2.41 11.49
CA TRP A 79 18.66 -2.81 10.96
C TRP A 79 19.75 -1.74 11.12
N GLY A 80 19.38 -0.53 11.57
CA GLY A 80 20.25 0.61 11.82
C GLY A 80 19.50 1.92 11.60
N GLU A 81 19.65 2.89 12.51
CA GLU A 81 18.90 4.14 12.50
C GLU A 81 19.10 4.95 11.22
N GLN A 82 20.28 4.85 10.61
CA GLN A 82 20.60 5.48 9.32
C GLN A 82 19.71 4.99 8.16
N TYR A 83 19.03 3.87 8.29
CA TYR A 83 18.14 3.32 7.26
C TYR A 83 16.68 3.78 7.42
N TYR A 84 16.35 4.56 8.46
CA TYR A 84 14.97 4.96 8.70
C TYR A 84 14.32 5.65 7.48
N PHE A 85 15.07 6.47 6.76
CA PHE A 85 14.58 7.20 5.58
C PHE A 85 13.99 6.28 4.49
N LEU A 86 14.40 5.00 4.44
CA LEU A 86 13.85 4.03 3.49
C LEU A 86 12.37 3.73 3.78
N GLY A 87 11.93 3.89 5.03
CA GLY A 87 10.52 3.71 5.39
C GLY A 87 9.60 4.73 4.69
N PRO A 88 9.80 6.04 4.89
CA PRO A 88 9.11 7.08 4.13
C PRO A 88 9.21 6.93 2.62
N VAL A 89 10.40 6.59 2.09
CA VAL A 89 10.55 6.31 0.64
C VAL A 89 9.64 5.16 0.21
N PHE A 90 9.60 4.07 0.96
CA PHE A 90 8.75 2.93 0.66
C PHE A 90 7.25 3.31 0.66
N ILE A 91 6.80 4.07 1.66
CA ILE A 91 5.41 4.54 1.76
C ILE A 91 5.03 5.40 0.55
N LEU A 92 5.88 6.38 0.20
CA LEU A 92 5.67 7.26 -0.95
C LEU A 92 5.62 6.47 -2.27
N LEU A 93 6.54 5.52 -2.47
CA LEU A 93 6.56 4.68 -3.67
C LEU A 93 5.35 3.75 -3.74
N LEU A 94 4.92 3.20 -2.61
CA LEU A 94 3.77 2.30 -2.54
C LEU A 94 2.46 3.03 -2.86
N LEU A 95 2.27 4.24 -2.30
CA LEU A 95 1.13 5.09 -2.64
C LEU A 95 1.17 5.48 -4.11
N LEU A 96 2.33 5.91 -4.62
CA LEU A 96 2.50 6.29 -6.03
C LEU A 96 2.15 5.13 -6.97
N ALA A 97 2.70 3.94 -6.70
CA ALA A 97 2.43 2.75 -7.49
C ALA A 97 0.95 2.36 -7.43
N GLY A 98 0.36 2.33 -6.22
CA GLY A 98 -1.06 2.03 -6.02
C GLY A 98 -1.97 2.98 -6.78
N SER A 99 -1.77 4.28 -6.60
CA SER A 99 -2.54 5.34 -7.26
C SER A 99 -2.41 5.30 -8.78
N MET A 100 -1.20 5.23 -9.30
CA MET A 100 -0.95 5.21 -10.75
C MET A 100 -1.50 3.94 -11.42
N VAL A 101 -1.31 2.77 -10.80
CA VAL A 101 -1.82 1.50 -11.36
C VAL A 101 -3.34 1.47 -11.30
N PHE A 102 -3.94 1.85 -10.18
CA PHE A 102 -5.39 1.84 -10.01
C PHE A 102 -6.08 2.81 -10.98
N THR A 103 -5.65 4.06 -11.03
CA THR A 103 -6.21 5.05 -11.95
C THR A 103 -5.99 4.64 -13.41
N HIS A 104 -4.84 4.04 -13.74
CA HIS A 104 -4.61 3.49 -15.08
C HIS A 104 -5.63 2.40 -15.44
N VAL A 105 -5.84 1.43 -14.54
CA VAL A 105 -6.80 0.34 -14.78
C VAL A 105 -8.21 0.90 -14.95
N ILE A 106 -8.64 1.81 -14.11
CA ILE A 106 -9.97 2.44 -14.20
C ILE A 106 -10.10 3.22 -15.51
N LEU A 107 -9.21 4.15 -15.80
CA LEU A 107 -9.34 5.04 -16.93
C LEU A 107 -9.14 4.33 -18.28
N ARG A 108 -8.16 3.41 -18.37
CA ARG A 108 -7.82 2.76 -19.63
C ARG A 108 -8.57 1.46 -19.89
N LYS A 109 -8.78 0.63 -18.86
CA LYS A 109 -9.41 -0.68 -19.04
C LYS A 109 -10.92 -0.65 -18.78
N VAL A 110 -11.39 0.16 -17.83
CA VAL A 110 -12.83 0.26 -17.54
C VAL A 110 -13.49 1.29 -18.44
N PHE A 111 -13.04 2.55 -18.41
CA PHE A 111 -13.62 3.65 -19.18
C PHE A 111 -13.11 3.75 -20.63
N ARG A 112 -12.06 3.01 -21.00
CA ARG A 112 -11.47 3.00 -22.35
C ARG A 112 -11.06 4.40 -22.85
N MET A 113 -10.65 5.27 -21.93
CA MET A 113 -10.24 6.64 -22.25
C MET A 113 -9.01 6.66 -23.15
N GLU A 114 -8.84 7.73 -23.90
CA GLU A 114 -7.67 7.99 -24.73
C GLU A 114 -6.40 8.15 -23.84
N LYS A 115 -5.23 7.74 -24.37
CA LYS A 115 -3.96 7.65 -23.62
C LYS A 115 -3.56 8.96 -22.94
N TRP A 116 -3.57 10.06 -23.70
CA TRP A 116 -3.05 11.33 -23.18
C TRP A 116 -3.98 11.97 -22.16
N SER A 117 -5.29 11.90 -22.38
CA SER A 117 -6.30 12.33 -21.41
C SER A 117 -6.24 11.50 -20.13
N SER A 118 -6.07 10.19 -20.26
CA SER A 118 -5.88 9.28 -19.12
C SER A 118 -4.64 9.65 -18.31
N LEU A 119 -3.48 9.88 -18.96
CA LEU A 119 -2.27 10.29 -18.27
C LEU A 119 -2.38 11.63 -17.56
N ALA A 120 -3.07 12.60 -18.19
CA ALA A 120 -3.30 13.90 -17.57
C ALA A 120 -4.16 13.76 -16.29
N ILE A 121 -5.25 13.01 -16.36
CA ILE A 121 -6.13 12.77 -15.21
C ILE A 121 -5.40 11.99 -14.12
N GLN A 122 -4.63 10.95 -14.47
CA GLN A 122 -3.79 10.22 -13.50
C GLN A 122 -2.85 11.16 -12.75
N ALA A 123 -2.14 12.02 -13.48
CA ALA A 123 -1.21 12.97 -12.84
C ALA A 123 -1.95 13.92 -11.88
N VAL A 124 -3.11 14.45 -12.26
CA VAL A 124 -3.90 15.36 -11.42
C VAL A 124 -4.41 14.64 -10.17
N ILE A 125 -4.97 13.43 -10.31
CA ILE A 125 -5.45 12.63 -9.16
C ILE A 125 -4.29 12.32 -8.22
N THR A 126 -3.15 11.88 -8.75
CA THR A 126 -1.98 11.55 -7.93
C THR A 126 -1.42 12.79 -7.23
N ILE A 127 -1.31 13.94 -7.90
CA ILE A 127 -0.93 15.20 -7.25
C ILE A 127 -1.90 15.54 -6.11
N ALA A 128 -3.21 15.44 -6.36
CA ALA A 128 -4.20 15.73 -5.34
C ALA A 128 -4.06 14.80 -4.12
N GLU A 129 -3.89 13.50 -4.34
CA GLU A 129 -3.73 12.50 -3.28
C GLU A 129 -2.50 12.79 -2.39
N PHE A 130 -1.37 13.20 -2.99
CA PHE A 130 -0.16 13.52 -2.24
C PHE A 130 -0.20 14.90 -1.57
N MET A 131 -0.85 15.90 -2.20
CA MET A 131 -0.83 17.27 -1.71
C MET A 131 -1.94 17.58 -0.71
N PHE A 132 -3.08 16.87 -0.77
CA PHE A 132 -4.21 17.09 0.14
C PHE A 132 -4.23 16.14 1.33
N ILE A 133 -3.13 15.42 1.61
CA ILE A 133 -3.02 14.66 2.84
C ILE A 133 -3.08 15.60 4.05
N TYR A 134 -3.88 15.26 5.05
CA TYR A 134 -4.10 16.11 6.23
C TYR A 134 -2.81 16.47 6.96
N SER A 135 -1.89 15.52 7.10
CA SER A 135 -0.58 15.69 7.71
C SER A 135 0.47 14.87 6.98
N ALA A 136 1.34 15.53 6.23
CA ALA A 136 2.47 14.86 5.59
C ALA A 136 3.42 14.21 6.60
N GLN A 137 3.60 14.84 7.78
CA GLN A 137 4.41 14.28 8.85
C GLN A 137 3.87 12.92 9.30
N SER A 138 2.58 12.84 9.61
CA SER A 138 1.95 11.59 10.08
C SER A 138 1.72 10.56 8.99
N GLY A 139 1.47 11.00 7.76
CA GLY A 139 1.16 10.13 6.64
C GLY A 139 2.38 9.60 5.89
N PHE A 140 3.49 10.35 5.87
CA PHE A 140 4.66 9.96 5.07
C PHE A 140 5.92 9.74 5.92
N TYR A 141 6.17 10.59 6.94
CA TYR A 141 7.47 10.62 7.61
C TYR A 141 7.48 9.96 8.98
N TRP A 142 6.34 9.80 9.66
CA TRP A 142 6.19 8.91 10.78
C TRP A 142 5.86 7.51 10.26
N TYR A 143 6.84 6.58 10.33
CA TYR A 143 6.75 5.30 9.64
C TYR A 143 5.51 4.50 10.03
N ASN A 144 5.24 4.32 11.33
CA ASN A 144 4.12 3.50 11.77
C ASN A 144 2.77 4.08 11.34
N GLY A 145 2.57 5.39 11.51
CA GLY A 145 1.37 6.05 11.01
C GLY A 145 1.25 5.96 9.49
N GLY A 146 2.35 6.24 8.79
CA GLY A 146 2.42 6.19 7.34
C GLY A 146 2.13 4.80 6.76
N ILE A 147 2.80 3.76 7.25
CA ILE A 147 2.58 2.40 6.74
C ILE A 147 1.19 1.87 7.09
N HIS A 148 0.69 2.15 8.33
CA HIS A 148 -0.62 1.69 8.78
C HIS A 148 -1.78 2.24 7.97
N TYR A 149 -1.71 3.51 7.57
CA TYR A 149 -2.79 4.16 6.82
C TYR A 149 -2.45 4.29 5.33
N VAL A 150 -1.43 5.06 4.99
CA VAL A 150 -1.10 5.40 3.60
C VAL A 150 -0.53 4.21 2.84
N GLY A 151 0.39 3.46 3.45
CA GLY A 151 0.94 2.25 2.85
C GLY A 151 -0.10 1.17 2.63
N MET A 152 -0.96 0.92 3.63
CA MET A 152 -2.05 -0.06 3.50
C MET A 152 -3.08 0.39 2.46
N HIS A 153 -3.37 1.67 2.33
CA HIS A 153 -4.19 2.21 1.24
C HIS A 153 -3.55 1.92 -0.13
N GLY A 154 -2.25 2.15 -0.28
CA GLY A 154 -1.50 1.79 -1.50
C GLY A 154 -1.62 0.31 -1.87
N PHE A 155 -1.48 -0.61 -0.90
CA PHE A 155 -1.74 -2.05 -1.12
C PHE A 155 -3.20 -2.32 -1.52
N GLY A 156 -4.17 -1.64 -0.91
CA GLY A 156 -5.58 -1.74 -1.26
C GLY A 156 -5.85 -1.34 -2.71
N LEU A 157 -5.26 -0.25 -3.19
CA LEU A 157 -5.37 0.19 -4.59
C LEU A 157 -4.76 -0.83 -5.55
N LEU A 158 -3.60 -1.41 -5.22
CA LEU A 158 -3.00 -2.49 -6.00
C LEU A 158 -3.88 -3.74 -6.02
N PHE A 159 -4.45 -4.12 -4.87
CA PHE A 159 -5.40 -5.24 -4.77
C PHE A 159 -6.59 -5.05 -5.72
N LEU A 160 -7.27 -3.92 -5.65
CA LEU A 160 -8.42 -3.61 -6.52
C LEU A 160 -8.03 -3.61 -7.99
N SER A 161 -6.85 -3.11 -8.32
CA SER A 161 -6.32 -3.11 -9.69
C SER A 161 -6.13 -4.52 -10.23
N VAL A 162 -5.54 -5.39 -9.42
CA VAL A 162 -5.29 -6.80 -9.79
C VAL A 162 -6.62 -7.56 -9.89
N ALA A 163 -7.58 -7.33 -8.99
CA ALA A 163 -8.90 -7.95 -9.03
C ALA A 163 -9.65 -7.59 -10.33
N ILE A 164 -9.66 -6.31 -10.73
CA ILE A 164 -10.26 -5.87 -11.99
C ILE A 164 -9.53 -6.48 -13.21
N CYS A 165 -8.22 -6.58 -13.15
CA CYS A 165 -7.44 -7.21 -14.23
C CYS A 165 -7.70 -8.71 -14.32
N LEU A 166 -7.85 -9.40 -13.19
CA LEU A 166 -8.17 -10.84 -13.13
C LEU A 166 -9.50 -11.16 -13.78
N GLU A 167 -10.53 -10.37 -13.49
CA GLU A 167 -11.86 -10.53 -14.09
C GLU A 167 -11.81 -10.45 -15.63
N ARG A 168 -10.92 -9.64 -16.17
CA ARG A 168 -10.79 -9.38 -17.61
C ARG A 168 -9.66 -10.16 -18.29
N ALA A 169 -8.96 -11.00 -17.53
CA ALA A 169 -7.82 -11.73 -18.06
C ALA A 169 -8.25 -12.83 -19.03
N GLU A 170 -7.51 -12.96 -20.11
CA GLU A 170 -7.61 -14.07 -21.04
C GLU A 170 -6.36 -14.96 -20.91
N GLY A 171 -6.52 -16.27 -21.09
CA GLY A 171 -5.42 -17.22 -20.98
C GLY A 171 -5.13 -17.72 -19.55
N ARG A 172 -4.82 -19.01 -19.48
CA ARG A 172 -4.68 -19.75 -18.20
C ARG A 172 -3.53 -19.25 -17.34
N THR A 173 -2.39 -18.94 -17.96
CA THR A 173 -1.19 -18.46 -17.25
C THR A 173 -1.42 -17.08 -16.64
N ALA A 174 -1.99 -16.13 -17.42
CA ALA A 174 -2.28 -14.78 -16.93
C ALA A 174 -3.29 -14.82 -15.78
N LYS A 175 -4.35 -15.63 -15.90
CA LYS A 175 -5.33 -15.83 -14.82
C LYS A 175 -4.67 -16.39 -13.56
N GLY A 176 -3.79 -17.39 -13.68
CA GLY A 176 -3.09 -17.98 -12.55
C GLY A 176 -2.21 -16.98 -11.81
N LEU A 177 -1.41 -16.21 -12.55
CA LEU A 177 -0.55 -15.17 -11.95
C LEU A 177 -1.35 -14.07 -11.26
N LEU A 178 -2.38 -13.55 -11.91
CA LEU A 178 -3.25 -12.51 -11.34
C LEU A 178 -4.06 -13.02 -10.15
N PHE A 179 -4.50 -14.29 -10.18
CA PHE A 179 -5.17 -14.92 -9.04
C PHE A 179 -4.25 -15.00 -7.82
N THR A 180 -3.02 -15.51 -8.00
CA THR A 180 -2.03 -15.58 -6.92
C THR A 180 -1.72 -14.18 -6.35
N ALA A 181 -1.47 -13.20 -7.22
CA ALA A 181 -1.25 -11.83 -6.79
C ALA A 181 -2.46 -11.24 -6.05
N SER A 182 -3.68 -11.53 -6.52
CA SER A 182 -4.92 -11.08 -5.88
C SER A 182 -5.08 -11.68 -4.47
N VAL A 183 -4.78 -12.97 -4.30
CA VAL A 183 -4.83 -13.63 -2.98
C VAL A 183 -3.82 -13.01 -2.02
N LEU A 184 -2.57 -12.82 -2.43
CA LEU A 184 -1.55 -12.22 -1.59
C LEU A 184 -1.90 -10.77 -1.17
N LEU A 185 -2.34 -9.96 -2.12
CA LEU A 185 -2.76 -8.59 -1.84
C LEU A 185 -4.04 -8.52 -0.99
N ALA A 186 -4.98 -9.46 -1.19
CA ALA A 186 -6.17 -9.59 -0.35
C ALA A 186 -5.79 -9.90 1.11
N MET A 187 -4.85 -10.81 1.34
CA MET A 187 -4.36 -11.13 2.69
C MET A 187 -3.74 -9.90 3.36
N ILE A 188 -2.93 -9.12 2.63
CA ILE A 188 -2.35 -7.88 3.14
C ILE A 188 -3.44 -6.86 3.45
N THR A 189 -4.37 -6.64 2.52
CA THR A 189 -5.43 -5.64 2.66
C THR A 189 -6.42 -6.01 3.78
N ALA A 190 -6.78 -7.28 3.92
CA ALA A 190 -7.68 -7.75 4.97
C ALA A 190 -7.08 -7.60 6.38
N GLY A 191 -5.76 -7.75 6.53
CA GLY A 191 -5.05 -7.53 7.79
C GLY A 191 -4.58 -6.10 8.03
N SER A 192 -5.00 -5.14 7.20
CA SER A 192 -4.66 -3.72 7.31
C SER A 192 -5.48 -3.02 8.41
N ASN A 193 -5.48 -1.70 8.45
CA ASN A 193 -6.40 -0.96 9.29
C ASN A 193 -7.87 -1.19 8.87
N PHE A 194 -8.81 -1.03 9.81
CA PHE A 194 -10.23 -1.34 9.58
C PHE A 194 -10.86 -0.57 8.44
N VAL A 195 -10.43 0.68 8.21
CA VAL A 195 -10.96 1.53 7.13
C VAL A 195 -10.56 0.96 5.77
N THR A 196 -9.28 0.65 5.57
CA THR A 196 -8.77 0.07 4.32
C THR A 196 -9.35 -1.31 4.06
N ALA A 197 -9.48 -2.15 5.09
CA ALA A 197 -10.08 -3.48 4.99
C ALA A 197 -11.55 -3.40 4.56
N LEU A 198 -12.34 -2.53 5.21
CA LEU A 198 -13.74 -2.31 4.87
C LEU A 198 -13.89 -1.72 3.47
N GLN A 199 -13.09 -0.72 3.11
CA GLN A 199 -13.09 -0.14 1.77
C GLN A 199 -12.79 -1.19 0.69
N GLY A 200 -11.77 -2.04 0.91
CA GLY A 200 -11.43 -3.13 0.01
C GLY A 200 -12.58 -4.12 -0.17
N LEU A 201 -13.24 -4.51 0.92
CA LEU A 201 -14.41 -5.40 0.89
C LEU A 201 -15.58 -4.78 0.11
N LEU A 202 -15.94 -3.54 0.40
CA LEU A 202 -17.06 -2.85 -0.27
C LEU A 202 -16.78 -2.67 -1.77
N CYS A 203 -15.56 -2.30 -2.15
CA CYS A 203 -15.18 -2.20 -3.56
C CYS A 203 -15.24 -3.56 -4.27
N LEU A 204 -14.75 -4.63 -3.62
CA LEU A 204 -14.83 -5.99 -4.18
C LEU A 204 -16.27 -6.44 -4.38
N LEU A 205 -17.14 -6.25 -3.38
CA LEU A 205 -18.56 -6.54 -3.52
C LEU A 205 -19.20 -5.74 -4.65
N THR A 206 -18.83 -4.47 -4.81
CA THR A 206 -19.33 -3.64 -5.92
C THR A 206 -18.87 -4.20 -7.28
N ILE A 207 -17.61 -4.59 -7.41
CA ILE A 207 -17.08 -5.23 -8.63
C ILE A 207 -17.89 -6.49 -8.96
N LEU A 208 -18.09 -7.37 -7.99
CA LEU A 208 -18.84 -8.61 -8.17
C LEU A 208 -20.30 -8.36 -8.57
N LEU A 209 -20.98 -7.43 -7.92
CA LEU A 209 -22.36 -7.07 -8.26
C LEU A 209 -22.47 -6.51 -9.67
N VAL A 210 -21.56 -5.62 -10.08
CA VAL A 210 -21.53 -5.07 -11.44
C VAL A 210 -21.28 -6.19 -12.46
N SER A 211 -20.36 -7.08 -12.21
CA SER A 211 -20.07 -8.22 -13.08
C SER A 211 -21.30 -9.10 -13.29
N VAL A 212 -21.98 -9.50 -12.21
CA VAL A 212 -23.21 -10.32 -12.29
C VAL A 212 -24.33 -9.60 -13.06
N VAL A 213 -24.54 -8.30 -12.82
CA VAL A 213 -25.58 -7.53 -13.52
C VAL A 213 -25.26 -7.40 -15.00
N VAL A 214 -23.99 -7.16 -15.35
CA VAL A 214 -23.57 -7.05 -16.77
C VAL A 214 -23.70 -8.40 -17.50
N GLU A 215 -23.33 -9.50 -16.84
CA GLU A 215 -23.47 -10.85 -17.42
C GLU A 215 -24.96 -11.17 -17.68
N ARG A 216 -25.85 -10.93 -16.69
CA ARG A 216 -27.31 -11.15 -16.86
C ARG A 216 -27.95 -10.34 -17.96
N ARG A 217 -27.39 -9.18 -18.32
CA ARG A 217 -27.90 -8.36 -19.43
C ARG A 217 -27.40 -8.80 -20.80
N ARG A 218 -26.40 -9.68 -20.86
CA ARG A 218 -25.81 -10.22 -22.09
C ARG A 218 -26.39 -11.59 -22.47
N THR A 219 -27.07 -12.26 -21.56
CA THR A 219 -27.87 -13.48 -21.76
C THR A 219 -29.33 -13.12 -22.00
#